data_875b00d4c9124861615a899e9a4fcff7
#
_entry.id   875b00d4c9124861615a899e9a4fcff7
#
_cell.length_a   1.000
_cell.length_b   1.000
_cell.length_c   1.000
_cell.angle_alpha   90.00
_cell.angle_beta   90.00
_cell.angle_gamma   90.00
#
_symmetry.space_group_name_H-M   'P 1'
#
loop_
_entity.id
_entity.type
_entity.pdbx_description
1 polymer ?
#
loop_
_entity_poly.entity_id
_entity_poly.type
_entity_poly.pdbx_seq_one_letter_code
_entity_poly.pdbx_strand_id
1 'polypeptide(L)'
;FFKYLAIKDEWFTDDVKRLDDKKVYEYLQGHWIVEMSEMNAVANAKSIEETKSFLSRQKDTYRIPYEKRAEDRYRQCVFCGTSNDLAFLPFDRTGNRRFGPVKVCPEKAETAIYRDEKSSREYIIQAWAEAMEIYRSGGFLLTFSPDMEEYVKFLQKDFMPEDTQTGMIQAFLDRYEEDYVCSTIIYQEVFHQEGMVPKWQSKEIGDLMDNEITGWEKHGTHRFPGGLGIQRAWKRIHPKKDRDGFVKVDEDARLPFE
;
A
#
# COMPACT_ATOMS: atom_id res chain seq x y z
N PHE A 1 -11.80 17.23 -13.51
CA PHE A 1 -11.00 18.02 -12.57
C PHE A 1 -9.54 18.04 -12.97
N PHE A 2 -8.86 16.90 -13.08
CA PHE A 2 -7.43 16.82 -13.37
C PHE A 2 -7.03 17.47 -14.71
N LYS A 3 -7.88 17.37 -15.72
CA LYS A 3 -7.70 18.07 -17.00
C LYS A 3 -7.64 19.59 -16.82
N TYR A 4 -8.49 20.17 -15.97
CA TYR A 4 -8.44 21.61 -15.66
C TYR A 4 -7.23 21.96 -14.82
N LEU A 5 -6.83 21.07 -13.89
CA LEU A 5 -5.63 21.25 -13.07
C LEU A 5 -4.36 21.34 -13.94
N ALA A 6 -4.33 20.68 -15.08
CA ALA A 6 -3.23 20.77 -16.03
C ALA A 6 -3.12 22.14 -16.73
N ILE A 7 -4.08 23.06 -16.54
CA ILE A 7 -4.19 24.40 -17.16
C ILE A 7 -4.44 24.33 -18.67
N LYS A 8 -3.58 23.65 -19.43
CA LYS A 8 -3.75 23.42 -20.87
C LYS A 8 -4.10 21.96 -21.11
N ASP A 9 -5.00 21.73 -22.06
CA ASP A 9 -5.45 20.38 -22.43
C ASP A 9 -4.30 19.54 -22.95
N GLU A 10 -3.32 20.13 -23.65
CA GLU A 10 -2.12 19.47 -24.15
C GLU A 10 -1.15 18.97 -23.05
N TRP A 11 -1.31 19.42 -21.80
CA TRP A 11 -0.50 19.01 -20.66
C TRP A 11 -1.17 17.93 -19.81
N PHE A 12 -2.32 17.44 -20.26
CA PHE A 12 -3.09 16.39 -19.63
C PHE A 12 -3.14 15.14 -20.49
N THR A 13 -3.04 13.97 -19.87
CA THR A 13 -3.33 12.69 -20.53
C THR A 13 -4.01 11.72 -19.56
N ASP A 14 -4.94 10.92 -20.07
CA ASP A 14 -5.60 9.80 -19.42
C ASP A 14 -5.40 8.47 -20.18
N ASP A 15 -4.45 8.45 -21.11
CA ASP A 15 -4.19 7.29 -21.99
C ASP A 15 -3.34 6.18 -21.34
N VAL A 16 -2.86 6.36 -20.10
CA VAL A 16 -2.05 5.37 -19.41
C VAL A 16 -2.92 4.26 -18.84
N LYS A 17 -3.14 3.22 -19.65
CA LYS A 17 -3.96 2.05 -19.28
C LYS A 17 -3.18 0.92 -18.63
N ARG A 18 -1.86 0.85 -18.88
CA ARG A 18 -0.96 -0.19 -18.36
C ARG A 18 0.42 0.38 -18.13
N LEU A 19 1.03 0.04 -16.99
CA LEU A 19 2.36 0.50 -16.62
C LEU A 19 3.49 -0.25 -17.33
N ASP A 20 3.22 -1.45 -17.86
CA ASP A 20 4.16 -2.31 -18.59
C ASP A 20 4.12 -2.11 -20.12
N ASP A 21 3.31 -1.17 -20.61
CA ASP A 21 3.29 -0.82 -22.03
C ASP A 21 4.61 -0.15 -22.43
N LYS A 22 5.21 -0.61 -23.54
CA LYS A 22 6.44 -0.01 -24.07
C LYS A 22 6.26 1.45 -24.49
N LYS A 23 5.04 1.85 -24.81
CA LYS A 23 4.69 3.23 -25.17
C LYS A 23 4.39 4.13 -23.99
N VAL A 24 4.30 3.59 -22.77
CA VAL A 24 3.94 4.39 -21.58
C VAL A 24 4.86 5.61 -21.44
N TYR A 25 6.14 5.47 -21.77
CA TYR A 25 7.10 6.57 -21.68
C TYR A 25 6.86 7.69 -22.69
N GLU A 26 6.28 7.36 -23.85
CA GLU A 26 5.87 8.35 -24.84
C GLU A 26 4.68 9.16 -24.32
N TYR A 27 3.73 8.51 -23.65
CA TYR A 27 2.56 9.18 -23.05
C TYR A 27 2.92 10.09 -21.87
N LEU A 28 4.09 9.93 -21.26
CA LEU A 28 4.52 10.81 -20.17
C LEU A 28 5.17 12.11 -20.67
N GLN A 29 5.62 12.14 -21.94
CA GLN A 29 6.36 13.29 -22.45
C GLN A 29 5.44 14.47 -22.76
N GLY A 30 5.80 15.64 -22.24
CA GLY A 30 5.05 16.88 -22.44
C GLY A 30 3.79 17.02 -21.59
N HIS A 31 3.45 16.01 -20.79
CA HIS A 31 2.28 16.06 -19.90
C HIS A 31 2.70 16.36 -18.46
N TRP A 32 1.95 17.22 -17.81
CA TRP A 32 2.16 17.55 -16.39
C TRP A 32 1.30 16.67 -15.48
N ILE A 33 0.05 16.44 -15.89
CA ILE A 33 -0.91 15.62 -15.15
C ILE A 33 -1.22 14.39 -15.97
N VAL A 34 -0.96 13.24 -15.36
CA VAL A 34 -1.22 11.92 -15.95
C VAL A 34 -2.26 11.22 -15.10
N GLU A 35 -3.47 11.09 -15.63
CA GLU A 35 -4.57 10.42 -14.93
C GLU A 35 -4.61 8.93 -15.23
N MET A 36 -4.64 8.13 -14.18
CA MET A 36 -4.92 6.70 -14.23
C MET A 36 -6.40 6.50 -13.88
N SER A 37 -7.25 6.59 -14.90
CA SER A 37 -8.71 6.47 -14.73
C SER A 37 -9.08 5.15 -14.06
N GLU A 38 -9.93 5.22 -13.03
CA GLU A 38 -10.39 4.09 -12.22
C GLU A 38 -9.26 3.23 -11.63
N MET A 39 -8.05 3.80 -11.51
CA MET A 39 -6.83 3.09 -11.06
C MET A 39 -6.50 1.82 -11.87
N ASN A 40 -7.05 1.67 -13.08
CA ASN A 40 -6.91 0.47 -13.92
C ASN A 40 -5.44 0.13 -14.21
N ALA A 41 -4.58 1.13 -14.42
CA ALA A 41 -3.16 0.90 -14.68
C ALA A 41 -2.44 0.24 -13.50
N VAL A 42 -2.85 0.56 -12.27
CA VAL A 42 -2.32 -0.04 -11.02
C VAL A 42 -2.91 -1.42 -10.80
N ALA A 43 -4.22 -1.57 -10.97
CA ALA A 43 -4.91 -2.85 -10.81
C ALA A 43 -4.41 -3.92 -11.81
N ASN A 44 -4.04 -3.50 -13.02
CA ASN A 44 -3.52 -4.37 -14.08
C ASN A 44 -1.99 -4.57 -14.03
N ALA A 45 -1.28 -3.99 -13.05
CA ALA A 45 0.15 -4.17 -12.91
C ALA A 45 0.48 -5.62 -12.54
N LYS A 46 1.58 -6.16 -13.08
CA LYS A 46 2.00 -7.54 -12.81
C LYS A 46 2.41 -7.77 -11.36
N SER A 47 2.91 -6.72 -10.72
CA SER A 47 3.28 -6.77 -9.30
C SER A 47 3.24 -5.37 -8.68
N ILE A 48 3.11 -5.34 -7.36
CA ILE A 48 3.18 -4.11 -6.56
C ILE A 48 4.57 -3.46 -6.69
N GLU A 49 5.62 -4.27 -6.72
CA GLU A 49 7.00 -3.81 -6.86
C GLU A 49 7.22 -3.10 -8.20
N GLU A 50 6.61 -3.61 -9.28
CA GLU A 50 6.66 -2.96 -10.59
C GLU A 50 5.96 -1.60 -10.55
N THR A 51 4.78 -1.52 -9.95
CA THR A 51 4.07 -0.25 -9.73
C THR A 51 4.90 0.73 -8.90
N LYS A 52 5.45 0.29 -7.78
CA LYS A 52 6.31 1.10 -6.92
C LYS A 52 7.54 1.60 -7.67
N SER A 53 8.19 0.72 -8.43
CA SER A 53 9.35 1.06 -9.26
C SER A 53 8.97 2.09 -10.33
N PHE A 54 7.85 1.88 -11.01
CA PHE A 54 7.38 2.79 -12.05
C PHE A 54 7.08 4.19 -11.48
N LEU A 55 6.31 4.29 -10.41
CA LEU A 55 5.93 5.57 -9.80
C LEU A 55 7.12 6.34 -9.21
N SER A 56 8.18 5.65 -8.77
CA SER A 56 9.34 6.27 -8.14
C SER A 56 10.43 6.71 -9.11
N ARG A 57 10.32 6.40 -10.40
CA ARG A 57 11.34 6.78 -11.37
C ARG A 57 11.37 8.28 -11.55
N GLN A 58 12.56 8.84 -11.53
CA GLN A 58 12.79 10.26 -11.83
C GLN A 58 13.09 10.50 -13.31
N LYS A 59 13.54 9.46 -14.02
CA LYS A 59 13.84 9.51 -15.44
C LYS A 59 13.50 8.19 -16.11
N ASP A 60 13.19 8.24 -17.37
CA ASP A 60 12.97 7.10 -18.25
C ASP A 60 14.01 7.09 -19.37
N THR A 61 14.60 5.92 -19.63
CA THR A 61 15.60 5.73 -20.68
C THR A 61 14.96 4.97 -21.82
N TYR A 62 14.69 5.60 -22.92
CA TYR A 62 14.09 4.97 -24.10
C TYR A 62 14.53 5.62 -25.40
N ARG A 63 14.31 4.90 -26.50
CA ARG A 63 14.64 5.37 -27.85
C ARG A 63 13.38 5.83 -28.56
N ILE A 64 13.35 7.09 -28.97
CA ILE A 64 12.32 7.61 -29.85
C ILE A 64 12.45 6.94 -31.23
N PRO A 65 11.35 6.66 -31.94
CA PRO A 65 11.41 6.21 -33.33
C PRO A 65 12.32 7.11 -34.16
N TYR A 66 13.19 6.49 -34.97
CA TYR A 66 14.21 7.12 -35.83
C TYR A 66 15.46 7.66 -35.10
N GLU A 67 15.51 7.72 -33.79
CA GLU A 67 16.72 8.07 -33.06
C GLU A 67 17.72 6.91 -33.07
N LYS A 68 19.04 7.23 -33.12
CA LYS A 68 20.09 6.19 -33.14
C LYS A 68 20.36 5.54 -31.80
N ARG A 69 20.10 6.25 -30.70
CA ARG A 69 20.40 5.80 -29.33
C ARG A 69 19.23 6.05 -28.40
N ALA A 70 19.16 5.31 -27.31
CA ALA A 70 18.30 5.60 -26.18
C ALA A 70 18.89 6.78 -25.40
N GLU A 71 18.04 7.68 -24.93
CA GLU A 71 18.40 8.85 -24.14
C GLU A 71 17.61 8.88 -22.82
N ASP A 72 18.20 9.49 -21.82
CA ASP A 72 17.57 9.74 -20.53
C ASP A 72 16.64 10.96 -20.63
N ARG A 73 15.39 10.77 -20.22
CA ARG A 73 14.38 11.83 -20.15
C ARG A 73 13.82 11.92 -18.76
N TYR A 74 14.01 13.08 -18.13
CA TYR A 74 13.49 13.33 -16.79
C TYR A 74 11.97 13.44 -16.82
N ARG A 75 11.32 12.86 -15.83
CA ARG A 75 9.88 12.98 -15.65
C ARG A 75 9.53 14.36 -15.13
N GLN A 76 8.54 14.98 -15.76
CA GLN A 76 8.00 16.29 -15.39
C GLN A 76 6.50 16.19 -15.05
N CYS A 77 6.00 14.99 -14.85
CA CYS A 77 4.60 14.72 -14.57
C CYS A 77 4.36 14.27 -13.13
N VAL A 78 3.14 14.50 -12.66
CA VAL A 78 2.55 13.89 -11.48
C VAL A 78 1.46 12.93 -11.92
N PHE A 79 1.38 11.81 -11.19
CA PHE A 79 0.32 10.83 -11.39
C PHE A 79 -0.85 11.13 -10.47
N CYS A 80 -2.04 11.02 -11.00
CA CYS A 80 -3.28 11.04 -10.25
C CYS A 80 -4.16 9.89 -10.70
N GLY A 81 -5.15 9.55 -9.91
CA GLY A 81 -6.09 8.48 -10.24
C GLY A 81 -7.43 8.75 -9.57
N THR A 82 -8.46 8.14 -10.13
CA THR A 82 -9.82 8.14 -9.58
C THR A 82 -10.25 6.70 -9.35
N SER A 83 -11.09 6.49 -8.34
CA SER A 83 -11.72 5.20 -8.11
C SER A 83 -13.06 5.38 -7.44
N ASN A 84 -14.04 4.56 -7.83
CA ASN A 84 -15.29 4.36 -7.12
C ASN A 84 -15.21 3.15 -6.17
N ASP A 85 -14.17 2.35 -6.29
CA ASP A 85 -13.91 1.24 -5.38
C ASP A 85 -13.22 1.78 -4.12
N LEU A 86 -13.72 1.38 -2.97
CA LEU A 86 -13.11 1.75 -1.68
C LEU A 86 -11.83 0.97 -1.41
N ALA A 87 -11.64 -0.19 -2.01
CA ALA A 87 -10.45 -1.02 -1.86
C ALA A 87 -9.52 -0.93 -3.09
N PHE A 88 -9.28 0.29 -3.58
CA PHE A 88 -8.54 0.51 -4.83
C PHE A 88 -7.02 0.47 -4.68
N LEU A 89 -6.48 0.57 -3.47
CA LEU A 89 -5.04 0.47 -3.26
C LEU A 89 -4.59 -0.98 -3.36
N PRO A 90 -3.40 -1.24 -3.92
CA PRO A 90 -2.86 -2.58 -3.91
C PRO A 90 -2.60 -3.04 -2.47
N PHE A 91 -2.84 -4.31 -2.20
CA PHE A 91 -2.50 -4.91 -0.91
C PHE A 91 -0.98 -4.92 -0.74
N ASP A 92 -0.47 -4.08 0.15
CA ASP A 92 0.96 -3.91 0.39
C ASP A 92 1.25 -3.75 1.89
N ARG A 93 1.79 -4.80 2.51
CA ARG A 93 2.16 -4.81 3.94
C ARG A 93 3.29 -3.84 4.28
N THR A 94 4.13 -3.49 3.31
CA THR A 94 5.21 -2.51 3.52
C THR A 94 4.71 -1.07 3.47
N GLY A 95 3.45 -0.87 3.19
CA GLY A 95 2.75 0.40 3.13
C GLY A 95 2.71 1.04 1.74
N ASN A 96 1.62 1.74 1.50
CA ASN A 96 1.32 2.41 0.22
C ASN A 96 1.84 3.86 0.18
N ARG A 97 3.03 4.15 0.73
CA ARG A 97 3.60 5.51 0.88
C ARG A 97 3.66 6.36 -0.40
N ARG A 98 3.47 5.75 -1.57
CA ARG A 98 3.46 6.45 -2.87
C ARG A 98 2.08 6.94 -3.27
N PHE A 99 1.07 6.53 -2.53
CA PHE A 99 -0.30 6.91 -2.78
C PHE A 99 -0.78 7.86 -1.71
N GLY A 100 -1.28 9.01 -2.12
CA GLY A 100 -1.95 9.97 -1.24
C GLY A 100 -3.46 9.93 -1.48
N PRO A 101 -4.21 9.03 -0.83
CA PRO A 101 -5.65 8.94 -1.03
C PRO A 101 -6.35 10.19 -0.51
N VAL A 102 -7.32 10.68 -1.28
CA VAL A 102 -8.16 11.82 -0.92
C VAL A 102 -9.62 11.41 -1.07
N LYS A 103 -10.36 11.47 0.04
CA LYS A 103 -11.80 11.19 0.02
C LYS A 103 -12.55 12.42 -0.52
N VAL A 104 -13.27 12.22 -1.61
CA VAL A 104 -14.10 13.24 -2.22
C VAL A 104 -15.50 13.17 -1.62
N CYS A 105 -16.06 14.34 -1.25
CA CYS A 105 -17.39 14.48 -0.68
C CYS A 105 -18.23 15.38 -1.60
N PRO A 106 -18.92 14.81 -2.61
CA PRO A 106 -19.69 15.60 -3.58
C PRO A 106 -20.80 16.43 -2.94
N GLU A 107 -21.35 15.94 -1.83
CA GLU A 107 -22.40 16.63 -1.05
C GLU A 107 -21.94 17.95 -0.40
N LYS A 108 -20.62 18.13 -0.27
CA LYS A 108 -20.00 19.36 0.26
C LYS A 108 -19.58 20.33 -0.84
N ALA A 109 -19.77 19.97 -2.09
CA ALA A 109 -19.37 20.81 -3.21
C ALA A 109 -20.32 22.01 -3.35
N GLU A 110 -19.81 23.22 -3.18
CA GLU A 110 -20.57 24.45 -3.39
C GLU A 110 -20.87 24.70 -4.87
N THR A 111 -19.95 24.27 -5.74
CA THR A 111 -20.06 24.46 -7.20
C THR A 111 -19.63 23.21 -7.95
N ALA A 112 -20.41 22.79 -8.93
CA ALA A 112 -20.03 21.69 -9.82
C ALA A 112 -19.06 22.22 -10.90
N ILE A 113 -17.85 21.68 -10.92
CA ILE A 113 -16.77 22.06 -11.83
C ILE A 113 -17.19 22.04 -13.31
N TYR A 114 -18.12 21.16 -13.69
CA TYR A 114 -18.55 21.00 -15.08
C TYR A 114 -19.72 21.92 -15.50
N ARG A 115 -20.29 22.72 -14.57
CA ARG A 115 -21.40 23.62 -14.91
C ARG A 115 -20.94 24.88 -15.65
N ASP A 116 -19.76 25.38 -15.29
CA ASP A 116 -19.15 26.55 -15.91
C ASP A 116 -17.65 26.30 -16.06
N GLU A 117 -17.25 25.89 -17.26
CA GLU A 117 -15.85 25.58 -17.55
C GLU A 117 -14.95 26.83 -17.40
N LYS A 118 -15.45 28.00 -17.80
CA LYS A 118 -14.65 29.23 -17.75
C LYS A 118 -14.31 29.60 -16.30
N SER A 119 -15.32 29.68 -15.45
CA SER A 119 -15.12 29.98 -14.02
C SER A 119 -14.28 28.94 -13.31
N SER A 120 -14.44 27.66 -13.67
CA SER A 120 -13.62 26.58 -13.11
C SER A 120 -12.15 26.70 -13.49
N ARG A 121 -11.86 27.04 -14.73
CA ARG A 121 -10.46 27.27 -15.19
C ARG A 121 -9.87 28.52 -14.52
N GLU A 122 -10.62 29.59 -14.38
CA GLU A 122 -10.18 30.81 -13.67
C GLU A 122 -9.85 30.49 -12.20
N TYR A 123 -10.70 29.71 -11.52
CA TYR A 123 -10.44 29.25 -10.16
C TYR A 123 -9.15 28.42 -10.05
N ILE A 124 -8.93 27.48 -10.97
CA ILE A 124 -7.70 26.67 -11.00
C ILE A 124 -6.47 27.54 -11.22
N ILE A 125 -6.53 28.54 -12.12
CA ILE A 125 -5.42 29.47 -12.34
C ILE A 125 -5.11 30.24 -11.06
N GLN A 126 -6.13 30.70 -10.32
CA GLN A 126 -5.95 31.37 -9.04
C GLN A 126 -5.30 30.44 -8.00
N ALA A 127 -5.76 29.19 -7.91
CA ALA A 127 -5.16 28.19 -7.00
C ALA A 127 -3.67 27.94 -7.34
N TRP A 128 -3.32 27.89 -8.62
CA TRP A 128 -1.92 27.80 -9.05
C TRP A 128 -1.10 29.04 -8.69
N ALA A 129 -1.68 30.24 -8.81
CA ALA A 129 -1.02 31.48 -8.42
C ALA A 129 -0.68 31.49 -6.93
N GLU A 130 -1.60 31.05 -6.08
CA GLU A 130 -1.39 30.92 -4.64
C GLU A 130 -0.33 29.85 -4.32
N ALA A 131 -0.39 28.68 -4.96
CA ALA A 131 0.60 27.63 -4.78
C ALA A 131 2.02 28.11 -5.21
N MET A 132 2.11 28.90 -6.29
CA MET A 132 3.39 29.47 -6.74
C MET A 132 3.93 30.53 -5.78
N GLU A 133 3.08 31.30 -5.13
CA GLU A 133 3.49 32.25 -4.11
C GLU A 133 4.04 31.52 -2.87
N ILE A 134 3.38 30.46 -2.41
CA ILE A 134 3.86 29.61 -1.33
C ILE A 134 5.21 28.98 -1.69
N TYR A 135 5.34 28.47 -2.90
CA TYR A 135 6.58 27.88 -3.39
C TYR A 135 7.74 28.88 -3.41
N ARG A 136 7.51 30.09 -3.93
CA ARG A 136 8.51 31.16 -4.02
C ARG A 136 8.89 31.75 -2.67
N SER A 137 8.01 31.71 -1.69
CA SER A 137 8.31 32.19 -0.33
C SER A 137 9.40 31.37 0.39
N GLY A 138 9.77 30.22 -0.15
CA GLY A 138 10.87 29.36 0.36
C GLY A 138 10.53 28.57 1.63
N GLY A 139 9.29 28.65 2.14
CA GLY A 139 8.81 27.90 3.31
C GLY A 139 8.17 26.55 2.99
N PHE A 140 8.14 26.16 1.71
CA PHE A 140 7.47 24.96 1.26
C PHE A 140 8.37 23.73 1.33
N LEU A 141 7.88 22.67 1.98
CA LEU A 141 8.51 21.36 2.01
C LEU A 141 7.57 20.33 1.35
N LEU A 142 8.12 19.48 0.48
CA LEU A 142 7.40 18.34 -0.11
C LEU A 142 7.32 17.14 0.86
N THR A 143 7.15 17.41 2.14
CA THR A 143 7.03 16.41 3.20
C THR A 143 5.81 16.73 4.04
N PHE A 144 5.09 15.69 4.44
CA PHE A 144 3.99 15.85 5.38
C PHE A 144 4.51 16.12 6.79
N SER A 145 3.72 16.84 7.59
CA SER A 145 3.91 16.87 9.05
C SER A 145 3.67 15.47 9.64
N PRO A 146 4.25 15.15 10.82
CA PRO A 146 4.02 13.83 11.45
C PRO A 146 2.53 13.46 11.58
N ASP A 147 1.68 14.40 11.99
CA ASP A 147 0.23 14.19 12.12
C ASP A 147 -0.44 13.89 10.77
N MET A 148 0.00 14.58 9.71
CA MET A 148 -0.49 14.33 8.36
C MET A 148 -0.01 12.98 7.82
N GLU A 149 1.22 12.58 8.14
CA GLU A 149 1.73 11.26 7.77
C GLU A 149 0.91 10.14 8.42
N GLU A 150 0.56 10.29 9.69
CA GLU A 150 -0.28 9.34 10.42
C GLU A 150 -1.69 9.26 9.79
N TYR A 151 -2.28 10.41 9.51
CA TYR A 151 -3.58 10.47 8.84
C TYR A 151 -3.57 9.83 7.45
N VAL A 152 -2.54 10.09 6.64
CA VAL A 152 -2.39 9.46 5.31
C VAL A 152 -2.21 7.95 5.45
N LYS A 153 -1.44 7.45 6.42
CA LYS A 153 -1.30 6.01 6.70
C LYS A 153 -2.64 5.38 7.09
N PHE A 154 -3.42 6.07 7.90
CA PHE A 154 -4.77 5.62 8.25
C PHE A 154 -5.66 5.49 7.00
N LEU A 155 -5.70 6.51 6.15
CA LEU A 155 -6.45 6.45 4.89
C LEU A 155 -5.93 5.35 3.96
N GLN A 156 -4.62 5.20 3.84
CA GLN A 156 -4.04 4.13 3.02
C GLN A 156 -4.49 2.75 3.49
N LYS A 157 -4.60 2.53 4.79
CA LYS A 157 -5.10 1.28 5.37
C LYS A 157 -6.59 1.08 5.08
N ASP A 158 -7.40 2.14 5.21
CA ASP A 158 -8.85 2.12 4.96
C ASP A 158 -9.19 1.80 3.49
N PHE A 159 -8.34 2.21 2.56
CA PHE A 159 -8.50 1.96 1.12
C PHE A 159 -7.75 0.72 0.58
N MET A 160 -7.17 -0.10 1.44
CA MET A 160 -6.63 -1.40 1.05
C MET A 160 -7.70 -2.50 1.17
N PRO A 161 -7.61 -3.55 0.35
CA PRO A 161 -8.43 -4.76 0.56
C PRO A 161 -8.18 -5.35 1.95
N GLU A 162 -9.20 -5.93 2.54
CA GLU A 162 -9.06 -6.69 3.79
C GLU A 162 -8.10 -7.87 3.61
N ASP A 163 -7.19 -8.03 4.56
CA ASP A 163 -6.32 -9.20 4.63
C ASP A 163 -7.04 -10.39 5.27
N THR A 164 -7.75 -11.14 4.43
CA THR A 164 -8.45 -12.36 4.87
C THR A 164 -7.48 -13.40 5.43
N GLN A 165 -6.23 -13.45 4.96
CA GLN A 165 -5.23 -14.41 5.42
C GLN A 165 -4.82 -14.13 6.87
N THR A 166 -4.61 -12.88 7.23
CA THR A 166 -4.32 -12.48 8.63
C THR A 166 -5.45 -12.93 9.56
N GLY A 167 -6.71 -12.68 9.18
CA GLY A 167 -7.87 -13.11 9.97
C GLY A 167 -7.96 -14.63 10.12
N MET A 168 -7.70 -15.39 9.06
CA MET A 168 -7.69 -16.86 9.10
C MET A 168 -6.57 -17.40 10.00
N ILE A 169 -5.36 -16.86 9.89
CA ILE A 169 -4.22 -17.26 10.71
C ILE A 169 -4.48 -16.92 12.18
N GLN A 170 -4.95 -15.70 12.48
CA GLN A 170 -5.25 -15.31 13.85
C GLN A 170 -6.33 -16.22 14.48
N ALA A 171 -7.44 -16.47 13.76
CA ALA A 171 -8.51 -17.33 14.22
C ALA A 171 -8.05 -18.79 14.43
N PHE A 172 -7.11 -19.28 13.64
CA PHE A 172 -6.47 -20.58 13.87
C PHE A 172 -5.62 -20.55 15.13
N LEU A 173 -4.75 -19.55 15.28
CA LEU A 173 -3.82 -19.44 16.39
C LEU A 173 -4.50 -19.22 17.74
N ASP A 174 -5.65 -18.55 17.76
CA ASP A 174 -6.46 -18.36 18.98
C ASP A 174 -6.97 -19.68 19.57
N ARG A 175 -7.22 -20.68 18.72
CA ARG A 175 -7.65 -22.04 19.13
C ARG A 175 -6.54 -23.09 19.11
N TYR A 176 -5.36 -22.74 18.57
CA TYR A 176 -4.21 -23.63 18.51
C TYR A 176 -3.69 -23.93 19.92
N GLU A 177 -3.44 -25.19 20.24
CA GLU A 177 -3.16 -25.62 21.64
C GLU A 177 -1.69 -25.56 22.01
N GLU A 178 -0.79 -25.68 21.03
CA GLU A 178 0.64 -25.73 21.26
C GLU A 178 1.25 -24.32 21.43
N ASP A 179 2.36 -24.27 22.16
CA ASP A 179 3.09 -23.02 22.43
C ASP A 179 3.99 -22.57 21.25
N TYR A 180 4.22 -23.45 20.29
CA TYR A 180 5.07 -23.16 19.14
C TYR A 180 4.36 -23.46 17.83
N VAL A 181 4.52 -22.59 16.85
CA VAL A 181 4.00 -22.75 15.49
C VAL A 181 5.06 -22.44 14.47
N CYS A 182 5.00 -23.06 13.28
CA CYS A 182 5.85 -22.74 12.13
C CYS A 182 5.03 -22.48 10.87
N SER A 183 5.66 -21.93 9.86
CA SER A 183 4.99 -21.61 8.58
C SER A 183 4.37 -22.85 7.92
N THR A 184 4.97 -24.05 8.08
CA THR A 184 4.44 -25.28 7.50
C THR A 184 3.13 -25.71 8.16
N ILE A 185 3.02 -25.58 9.48
CA ILE A 185 1.76 -25.87 10.20
C ILE A 185 0.66 -24.92 9.74
N ILE A 186 0.93 -23.62 9.66
CA ILE A 186 -0.03 -22.64 9.16
C ILE A 186 -0.43 -22.95 7.72
N TYR A 187 0.53 -23.33 6.88
CA TYR A 187 0.28 -23.69 5.49
C TYR A 187 -0.66 -24.89 5.36
N GLN A 188 -0.47 -25.91 6.20
CA GLN A 188 -1.28 -27.13 6.18
C GLN A 188 -2.65 -26.92 6.82
N GLU A 189 -2.70 -26.32 7.99
CA GLU A 189 -3.92 -26.24 8.79
C GLU A 189 -4.84 -25.07 8.40
N VAL A 190 -4.28 -23.92 8.00
CA VAL A 190 -5.06 -22.73 7.64
C VAL A 190 -5.38 -22.71 6.16
N PHE A 191 -4.41 -23.03 5.30
CA PHE A 191 -4.60 -22.99 3.85
C PHE A 191 -4.94 -24.33 3.23
N HIS A 192 -5.06 -25.39 4.05
CA HIS A 192 -5.43 -26.75 3.63
C HIS A 192 -4.57 -27.29 2.48
N GLN A 193 -3.27 -27.01 2.54
CA GLN A 193 -2.31 -27.44 1.55
C GLN A 193 -1.47 -28.61 2.06
N GLU A 194 -1.10 -29.54 1.19
CA GLU A 194 -0.28 -30.69 1.54
C GLU A 194 1.23 -30.42 1.35
N GLY A 195 2.06 -31.05 2.16
CA GLY A 195 3.51 -31.03 2.04
C GLY A 195 4.18 -29.86 2.75
N MET A 196 5.43 -29.55 2.29
CA MET A 196 6.23 -28.47 2.86
C MET A 196 5.87 -27.14 2.20
N VAL A 197 5.81 -26.08 3.02
CA VAL A 197 5.50 -24.74 2.55
C VAL A 197 6.55 -24.25 1.51
N PRO A 198 6.14 -23.71 0.34
CA PRO A 198 7.03 -23.08 -0.61
C PRO A 198 7.75 -21.85 -0.04
N LYS A 199 8.97 -21.56 -0.50
CA LYS A 199 9.77 -20.43 0.03
C LYS A 199 9.06 -19.10 -0.01
N TRP A 200 8.34 -18.79 -1.10
CA TRP A 200 7.62 -17.52 -1.24
C TRP A 200 6.49 -17.41 -0.22
N GLN A 201 5.75 -18.48 0.01
CA GLN A 201 4.63 -18.51 0.95
C GLN A 201 5.11 -18.57 2.40
N SER A 202 6.23 -19.27 2.66
CA SER A 202 6.88 -19.24 3.97
C SER A 202 7.34 -17.83 4.34
N LYS A 203 7.80 -17.04 3.35
CA LYS A 203 8.12 -15.63 3.58
C LYS A 203 6.87 -14.81 3.87
N GLU A 204 5.83 -14.99 3.09
CA GLU A 204 4.55 -14.30 3.28
C GLU A 204 3.93 -14.58 4.66
N ILE A 205 3.84 -15.85 5.06
CA ILE A 205 3.39 -16.24 6.40
C ILE A 205 4.30 -15.63 7.47
N GLY A 206 5.62 -15.62 7.23
CA GLY A 206 6.57 -15.00 8.15
C GLY A 206 6.34 -13.51 8.35
N ASP A 207 6.10 -12.79 7.28
CA ASP A 207 5.82 -11.36 7.32
C ASP A 207 4.50 -11.07 8.06
N LEU A 208 3.47 -11.94 7.90
CA LEU A 208 2.22 -11.86 8.66
C LEU A 208 2.44 -12.07 10.15
N MET A 209 3.11 -13.15 10.50
CA MET A 209 3.38 -13.52 11.89
C MET A 209 4.22 -12.47 12.63
N ASP A 210 5.16 -11.85 11.93
CA ASP A 210 6.08 -10.87 12.53
C ASP A 210 5.44 -9.47 12.68
N ASN A 211 4.41 -9.10 11.88
CA ASN A 211 3.89 -7.73 11.84
C ASN A 211 2.40 -7.57 12.17
N GLU A 212 1.58 -8.60 11.92
CA GLU A 212 0.12 -8.46 11.99
C GLU A 212 -0.53 -9.37 13.04
N ILE A 213 0.10 -10.51 13.32
CA ILE A 213 -0.46 -11.49 14.29
C ILE A 213 -0.14 -11.06 15.71
N THR A 214 -1.14 -11.09 16.58
CA THR A 214 -1.00 -10.75 17.99
C THR A 214 -0.90 -12.01 18.86
N GLY A 215 -0.23 -11.88 20.02
CA GLY A 215 -0.08 -12.96 20.99
C GLY A 215 1.02 -13.98 20.67
N TRP A 216 1.85 -13.71 19.65
CA TRP A 216 2.96 -14.56 19.25
C TRP A 216 4.22 -13.73 18.99
N GLU A 217 5.39 -14.30 19.33
CA GLU A 217 6.70 -13.66 19.12
C GLU A 217 7.65 -14.59 18.38
N LYS A 218 8.62 -14.01 17.70
CA LYS A 218 9.65 -14.74 16.97
C LYS A 218 10.57 -15.48 17.94
N HIS A 219 10.68 -16.82 17.79
CA HIS A 219 11.47 -17.65 18.72
C HIS A 219 12.82 -18.12 18.14
N GLY A 220 13.03 -18.08 16.84
CA GLY A 220 14.21 -18.67 16.20
C GLY A 220 13.89 -20.06 15.62
N THR A 221 14.51 -21.14 16.11
CA THR A 221 14.26 -22.48 15.62
C THR A 221 13.69 -23.39 16.69
N HIS A 222 12.73 -24.24 16.31
CA HIS A 222 12.12 -25.25 17.18
C HIS A 222 11.97 -26.57 16.43
N ARG A 223 12.00 -27.70 17.17
CA ARG A 223 11.80 -29.03 16.59
C ARG A 223 10.34 -29.46 16.71
N PHE A 224 9.69 -29.60 15.57
CA PHE A 224 8.30 -29.99 15.49
C PHE A 224 8.15 -31.51 15.31
N PRO A 225 7.11 -32.13 15.91
CA PRO A 225 6.77 -33.55 15.70
C PRO A 225 6.23 -33.81 14.27
N GLY A 226 5.83 -35.05 13.98
CA GLY A 226 5.16 -35.38 12.72
C GLY A 226 6.00 -35.30 11.46
N GLY A 227 7.35 -35.39 11.58
CA GLY A 227 8.25 -35.35 10.42
C GLY A 227 8.60 -33.95 9.94
N LEU A 228 8.11 -32.89 10.58
CA LEU A 228 8.38 -31.50 10.21
C LEU A 228 9.81 -31.05 10.52
N GLY A 229 10.50 -31.74 11.47
CA GLY A 229 11.91 -31.48 11.78
C GLY A 229 12.14 -30.13 12.49
N ILE A 230 13.32 -29.52 12.24
CA ILE A 230 13.68 -28.23 12.84
C ILE A 230 13.30 -27.12 11.85
N GLN A 231 12.43 -26.18 12.29
CA GLN A 231 12.00 -25.03 11.50
C GLN A 231 12.06 -23.76 12.31
N ARG A 232 12.04 -22.60 11.63
CA ARG A 232 11.77 -21.30 12.29
C ARG A 232 10.39 -21.35 12.92
N ALA A 233 10.30 -20.82 14.14
CA ALA A 233 9.11 -20.88 14.95
C ALA A 233 8.73 -19.53 15.53
N TRP A 234 7.46 -19.38 15.84
CA TRP A 234 6.92 -18.35 16.73
C TRP A 234 6.43 -19.03 18.00
N LYS A 235 6.61 -18.34 19.12
CA LYS A 235 6.20 -18.78 20.45
C LYS A 235 5.03 -17.92 20.94
N ARG A 236 4.09 -18.53 21.65
CA ARG A 236 2.99 -17.81 22.29
C ARG A 236 3.54 -16.91 23.42
N ILE A 237 3.17 -15.63 23.40
CA ILE A 237 3.60 -14.64 24.41
C ILE A 237 2.95 -14.92 25.77
N HIS A 238 1.66 -15.31 25.75
CA HIS A 238 0.93 -15.68 26.96
C HIS A 238 0.54 -17.17 26.86
N PRO A 239 0.99 -18.01 27.81
CA PRO A 239 0.59 -19.40 27.79
C PRO A 239 -0.93 -19.48 27.86
N LYS A 240 -1.51 -20.46 27.17
CA LYS A 240 -2.95 -20.75 27.21
C LYS A 240 -3.34 -21.00 28.65
N LYS A 241 -4.50 -20.50 29.09
CA LYS A 241 -5.04 -20.78 30.41
C LYS A 241 -5.13 -22.31 30.64
N ASP A 242 -4.73 -22.76 31.82
CA ASP A 242 -4.93 -24.15 32.21
C ASP A 242 -6.41 -24.53 32.06
N ARG A 243 -6.71 -25.83 31.93
CA ARG A 243 -8.08 -26.35 31.77
C ARG A 243 -9.07 -25.84 32.83
N ASP A 244 -8.58 -25.39 33.97
CA ASP A 244 -9.36 -24.82 35.07
C ASP A 244 -9.56 -23.29 34.97
N GLY A 245 -9.13 -22.66 33.90
CA GLY A 245 -9.36 -21.24 33.65
C GLY A 245 -8.47 -20.25 34.42
N PHE A 246 -7.50 -20.76 35.19
CA PHE A 246 -6.57 -19.93 35.96
C PHE A 246 -5.32 -19.63 35.16
N VAL A 247 -4.88 -18.37 35.21
CA VAL A 247 -3.57 -17.94 34.72
C VAL A 247 -2.61 -18.07 35.89
N LYS A 248 -1.50 -18.81 35.73
CA LYS A 248 -0.40 -18.74 36.70
C LYS A 248 0.13 -17.30 36.65
N VAL A 249 -0.11 -16.56 37.71
CA VAL A 249 0.48 -15.24 37.94
C VAL A 249 1.90 -15.51 38.42
N ASP A 250 2.90 -14.87 37.79
CA ASP A 250 4.27 -14.87 38.30
C ASP A 250 4.25 -14.34 39.73
N GLU A 251 5.00 -15.00 40.63
CA GLU A 251 5.04 -14.66 42.07
C GLU A 251 5.46 -13.20 42.33
N ASP A 252 6.07 -12.51 41.32
CA ASP A 252 6.47 -11.11 41.38
C ASP A 252 5.47 -10.13 40.74
N ALA A 253 4.35 -10.58 40.20
CA ALA A 253 3.36 -9.70 39.60
C ALA A 253 2.50 -9.01 40.65
N ARG A 254 2.62 -7.71 40.81
CA ARG A 254 1.72 -6.92 41.68
C ARG A 254 0.29 -7.04 41.16
N LEU A 255 -0.61 -7.42 42.04
CA LEU A 255 -2.04 -7.44 41.70
C LEU A 255 -2.57 -6.03 41.51
N PRO A 256 -3.55 -5.81 40.59
CA PRO A 256 -4.05 -4.47 40.25
C PRO A 256 -4.84 -3.78 41.38
N PHE A 257 -4.83 -4.33 42.61
CA PHE A 257 -5.54 -3.83 43.78
C PHE A 257 -4.64 -3.56 45.00
N GLU A 258 -3.31 -3.55 44.84
CA GLU A 258 -2.36 -3.09 45.85
C GLU A 258 -1.86 -1.68 45.63
#